data_23293d21672a31bdeca5996019fd80c6
#
_entry.id   23293d21672a31bdeca5996019fd80c6
#
_cell.length_a   1.000
_cell.length_b   1.000
_cell.length_c   1.000
_cell.angle_alpha   90.00
_cell.angle_beta   90.00
_cell.angle_gamma   90.00
#
_symmetry.space_group_name_H-M   'P 1'
#
loop_
_entity.id
_entity.type
_entity.pdbx_description
1 polymer ?
#
loop_
_entity_poly.entity_id
_entity_poly.type
_entity_poly.pdbx_seq_one_letter_code
_entity_poly.pdbx_strand_id
1 'polypeptide(L)'
;MRITLFQGMPKKDKLELIIQKAVELGACEIVPVMTKRTVVKLSEEKKINKRLERWQSIAYAAAKQCDRGIIPTVHKPVSYEEALAMADQLDYNVIPYELQTGMEEARKIVDQACKQRSLGIFIGPEGGFEPEEVERAMTRNIHPMTLGKRILRTETAGMALLSVLMFQMQGE
;
A
#
# COMPACT_ATOMS: atom_id res chain seq x y z
N MET A 1 -4.81 -14.76 2.57
CA MET A 1 -4.83 -13.70 1.53
C MET A 1 -3.43 -13.13 1.34
N ARG A 2 -3.01 -12.86 0.10
CA ARG A 2 -1.74 -12.20 -0.23
C ARG A 2 -1.98 -10.70 -0.42
N ILE A 3 -1.36 -9.84 0.37
CA ILE A 3 -1.56 -8.39 0.31
C ILE A 3 -0.33 -7.72 -0.28
N THR A 4 -0.54 -6.91 -1.34
CA THR A 4 0.47 -6.02 -1.95
C THR A 4 0.15 -4.58 -1.59
N LEU A 5 1.06 -3.91 -0.90
CA LEU A 5 0.96 -2.48 -0.57
C LEU A 5 1.65 -1.65 -1.66
N PHE A 6 0.87 -0.95 -2.47
CA PHE A 6 1.33 0.08 -3.40
C PHE A 6 1.40 1.41 -2.66
N GLN A 7 2.61 1.78 -2.23
CA GLN A 7 2.84 2.95 -1.39
C GLN A 7 3.40 4.11 -2.22
N GLY A 8 2.63 5.17 -2.38
CA GLY A 8 3.14 6.43 -2.93
C GLY A 8 4.40 6.87 -2.17
N MET A 9 5.49 7.11 -2.91
CA MET A 9 6.80 7.39 -2.33
C MET A 9 6.74 8.58 -1.36
N PRO A 10 6.91 8.36 -0.06
CA PRO A 10 6.86 9.42 0.92
C PRO A 10 8.19 10.18 1.00
N LYS A 11 8.16 11.36 1.63
CA LYS A 11 9.37 12.15 1.91
C LYS A 11 10.22 11.48 2.99
N LYS A 12 11.53 11.74 2.93
CA LYS A 12 12.52 11.30 3.94
C LYS A 12 12.49 9.77 4.15
N ASP A 13 12.68 9.34 5.39
CA ASP A 13 12.81 7.93 5.77
C ASP A 13 11.47 7.29 6.20
N LYS A 14 10.35 7.93 5.91
CA LYS A 14 9.02 7.41 6.29
C LYS A 14 8.70 6.05 5.66
N LEU A 15 9.26 5.76 4.48
CA LEU A 15 9.07 4.47 3.83
C LEU A 15 9.62 3.32 4.68
N GLU A 16 10.69 3.54 5.43
CA GLU A 16 11.27 2.52 6.31
C GLU A 16 10.30 2.12 7.44
N LEU A 17 9.65 3.11 8.07
CA LEU A 17 8.60 2.86 9.05
C LEU A 17 7.39 2.14 8.42
N ILE A 18 6.98 2.58 7.23
CA ILE A 18 5.86 1.97 6.50
C ILE A 18 6.16 0.50 6.20
N ILE A 19 7.36 0.19 5.70
CA ILE A 19 7.78 -1.19 5.42
C ILE A 19 7.73 -2.03 6.69
N GLN A 20 8.34 -1.55 7.78
CA GLN A 20 8.33 -2.26 9.06
C GLN A 20 6.90 -2.60 9.49
N LYS A 21 6.01 -1.60 9.52
CA LYS A 21 4.64 -1.79 10.00
C LYS A 21 3.76 -2.57 9.01
N ALA A 22 3.95 -2.41 7.72
CA ALA A 22 3.25 -3.21 6.73
C ALA A 22 3.60 -4.70 6.85
N VAL A 23 4.86 -5.02 7.11
CA VAL A 23 5.30 -6.39 7.37
C VAL A 23 4.64 -6.95 8.63
N GLU A 24 4.68 -6.24 9.74
CA GLU A 24 4.00 -6.64 11.00
C GLU A 24 2.50 -6.88 10.81
N LEU A 25 1.85 -6.09 9.96
CA LEU A 25 0.41 -6.12 9.68
C LEU A 25 0.01 -7.04 8.50
N GLY A 26 0.91 -7.86 8.00
CA GLY A 26 0.56 -8.95 7.08
C GLY A 26 0.81 -8.69 5.60
N ALA A 27 1.33 -7.53 5.18
CA ALA A 27 1.69 -7.31 3.78
C ALA A 27 2.75 -8.33 3.31
N CYS A 28 2.57 -8.86 2.10
CA CYS A 28 3.49 -9.82 1.47
C CYS A 28 4.44 -9.14 0.48
N GLU A 29 4.00 -8.02 -0.09
CA GLU A 29 4.78 -7.21 -1.02
C GLU A 29 4.60 -5.73 -0.72
N ILE A 30 5.67 -4.96 -0.83
CA ILE A 30 5.65 -3.50 -0.75
C ILE A 30 6.23 -2.95 -2.04
N VAL A 31 5.43 -2.17 -2.76
CA VAL A 31 5.77 -1.55 -4.04
C VAL A 31 5.78 -0.03 -3.86
N PRO A 32 6.94 0.61 -3.77
CA PRO A 32 7.01 2.07 -3.78
C PRO A 32 6.58 2.62 -5.14
N VAL A 33 5.67 3.61 -5.15
CA VAL A 33 5.06 4.15 -6.37
C VAL A 33 5.38 5.62 -6.55
N MET A 34 5.83 5.99 -7.74
CA MET A 34 6.06 7.38 -8.13
C MET A 34 4.77 7.95 -8.71
N THR A 35 4.09 8.80 -7.93
CA THR A 35 2.84 9.48 -8.29
C THR A 35 3.11 10.93 -8.70
N LYS A 36 2.12 11.61 -9.25
CA LYS A 36 2.25 13.04 -9.65
C LYS A 36 2.70 13.93 -8.49
N ARG A 37 2.20 13.67 -7.28
CA ARG A 37 2.53 14.44 -6.07
C ARG A 37 3.76 13.93 -5.31
N THR A 38 4.47 12.98 -5.86
CA THR A 38 5.74 12.53 -5.28
C THR A 38 6.82 13.58 -5.46
N VAL A 39 7.40 14.03 -4.35
CA VAL A 39 8.47 15.06 -4.36
C VAL A 39 9.86 14.43 -4.52
N VAL A 40 10.01 13.16 -4.20
CA VAL A 40 11.30 12.46 -4.22
C VAL A 40 11.72 12.15 -5.65
N LYS A 41 12.88 12.66 -6.07
CA LYS A 41 13.49 12.30 -7.37
C LYS A 41 14.49 11.16 -7.15
N LEU A 42 14.26 10.04 -7.84
CA LEU A 42 15.18 8.90 -7.86
C LEU A 42 15.89 8.90 -9.22
N SER A 43 17.04 9.55 -9.31
CA SER A 43 17.74 9.77 -10.59
C SER A 43 18.91 8.83 -10.88
N GLU A 44 19.37 8.06 -9.88
CA GLU A 44 20.56 7.22 -10.03
C GLU A 44 20.28 5.77 -9.60
N GLU A 45 20.47 4.84 -10.51
CA GLU A 45 20.21 3.42 -10.28
C GLU A 45 21.01 2.84 -9.10
N LYS A 46 22.26 3.26 -8.92
CA LYS A 46 23.09 2.85 -7.78
C LYS A 46 22.49 3.27 -6.43
N LYS A 47 21.90 4.47 -6.36
CA LYS A 47 21.21 4.95 -5.14
C LYS A 47 19.92 4.21 -4.89
N ILE A 48 19.18 3.83 -5.94
CA ILE A 48 17.98 3.02 -5.84
C ILE A 48 18.32 1.64 -5.30
N ASN A 49 19.34 0.97 -5.84
CA ASN A 49 19.75 -0.37 -5.42
C ASN A 49 20.20 -0.38 -3.95
N LYS A 50 20.99 0.60 -3.51
CA LYS A 50 21.41 0.73 -2.11
C LYS A 50 20.22 0.95 -1.16
N ARG A 51 19.22 1.74 -1.56
CA ARG A 51 17.99 1.91 -0.80
C ARG A 51 17.17 0.62 -0.75
N LEU A 52 17.06 -0.09 -1.86
CA LEU A 52 16.33 -1.35 -1.93
C LEU A 52 16.93 -2.41 -1.00
N GLU A 53 18.25 -2.55 -0.96
CA GLU A 53 18.95 -3.43 -0.03
C GLU A 53 18.60 -3.08 1.43
N ARG A 54 18.61 -1.79 1.76
CA ARG A 54 18.24 -1.32 3.10
C ARG A 54 16.77 -1.61 3.43
N TRP A 55 15.85 -1.33 2.51
CA TRP A 55 14.42 -1.60 2.69
C TRP A 55 14.13 -3.09 2.85
N GLN A 56 14.79 -3.94 2.05
CA GLN A 56 14.65 -5.38 2.17
C GLN A 56 15.22 -5.89 3.51
N SER A 57 16.30 -5.31 4.00
CA SER A 57 16.84 -5.64 5.34
C SER A 57 15.86 -5.29 6.46
N ILE A 58 15.13 -4.15 6.33
CA ILE A 58 14.09 -3.74 7.28
C ILE A 58 12.92 -4.74 7.25
N ALA A 59 12.47 -5.12 6.05
CA ALA A 59 11.40 -6.12 5.89
C ALA A 59 11.80 -7.47 6.50
N TYR A 60 13.04 -7.90 6.29
CA TYR A 60 13.59 -9.12 6.91
C TYR A 60 13.60 -9.04 8.46
N ALA A 61 14.12 -7.94 9.01
CA ALA A 61 14.18 -7.74 10.46
C ALA A 61 12.77 -7.71 11.09
N ALA A 62 11.81 -7.03 10.43
CA ALA A 62 10.43 -6.97 10.87
C ALA A 62 9.76 -8.36 10.83
N ALA A 63 9.93 -9.11 9.74
CA ALA A 63 9.38 -10.45 9.60
C ALA A 63 9.90 -11.40 10.69
N LYS A 64 11.20 -11.33 10.97
CA LYS A 64 11.83 -12.11 12.05
C LYS A 64 11.30 -11.72 13.44
N GLN A 65 11.10 -10.42 13.69
CA GLN A 65 10.62 -9.93 14.98
C GLN A 65 9.17 -10.34 15.26
N CYS A 66 8.30 -10.36 14.24
CA CYS A 66 6.89 -10.73 14.37
C CYS A 66 6.60 -12.21 14.02
N ASP A 67 7.62 -13.03 13.95
CA ASP A 67 7.54 -14.49 13.74
C ASP A 67 6.81 -14.91 12.46
N ARG A 68 7.00 -14.14 11.37
CA ARG A 68 6.44 -14.50 10.06
C ARG A 68 7.26 -15.55 9.36
N GLY A 69 6.60 -16.64 8.92
CA GLY A 69 7.22 -17.69 8.11
C GLY A 69 7.59 -17.27 6.68
N ILE A 70 7.18 -16.07 6.23
CA ILE A 70 7.45 -15.54 4.89
C ILE A 70 8.07 -14.14 5.03
N ILE A 71 9.19 -13.92 4.35
CA ILE A 71 9.83 -12.61 4.26
C ILE A 71 9.17 -11.84 3.12
N PRO A 72 8.51 -10.69 3.41
CA PRO A 72 7.92 -9.86 2.36
C PRO A 72 8.96 -9.29 1.40
N THR A 73 8.57 -9.17 0.13
CA THR A 73 9.42 -8.57 -0.91
C THR A 73 9.20 -7.07 -0.97
N VAL A 74 10.28 -6.31 -0.95
CA VAL A 74 10.25 -4.88 -1.28
C VAL A 74 10.71 -4.69 -2.73
N HIS A 75 9.88 -4.08 -3.55
CA HIS A 75 10.17 -3.84 -4.96
C HIS A 75 10.97 -2.54 -5.17
N LYS A 76 11.63 -2.45 -6.32
CA LYS A 76 12.14 -1.16 -6.81
C LYS A 76 10.95 -0.20 -7.00
N PRO A 77 11.17 1.10 -6.83
CA PRO A 77 10.16 2.10 -7.16
C PRO A 77 9.69 1.98 -8.61
N VAL A 78 8.39 1.99 -8.81
CA VAL A 78 7.74 1.90 -10.11
C VAL A 78 6.94 3.18 -10.41
N SER A 79 6.62 3.43 -11.66
CA SER A 79 5.66 4.47 -12.05
C SER A 79 4.25 4.09 -11.60
N TYR A 80 3.35 5.07 -11.58
CA TYR A 80 1.94 4.83 -11.27
C TYR A 80 1.29 3.85 -12.28
N GLU A 81 1.62 3.96 -13.57
CA GLU A 81 1.12 3.06 -14.62
C GLU A 81 1.60 1.62 -14.43
N GLU A 82 2.88 1.42 -14.09
CA GLU A 82 3.39 0.09 -13.78
C GLU A 82 2.71 -0.50 -12.54
N ALA A 83 2.45 0.32 -11.51
CA ALA A 83 1.71 -0.12 -10.33
C ALA A 83 0.28 -0.55 -10.68
N LEU A 84 -0.42 0.19 -11.55
CA LEU A 84 -1.75 -0.19 -12.05
C LEU A 84 -1.70 -1.51 -12.83
N ALA A 85 -0.70 -1.69 -13.70
CA ALA A 85 -0.52 -2.94 -14.44
C ALA A 85 -0.22 -4.14 -13.52
N MET A 86 0.52 -3.93 -12.43
CA MET A 86 0.72 -4.97 -11.40
C MET A 86 -0.60 -5.30 -10.68
N ALA A 87 -1.41 -4.29 -10.39
CA ALA A 87 -2.70 -4.46 -9.73
C ALA A 87 -3.71 -5.24 -10.58
N ASP A 88 -3.64 -5.17 -11.92
CA ASP A 88 -4.48 -5.96 -12.83
C ASP A 88 -4.31 -7.49 -12.64
N GLN A 89 -3.21 -7.92 -12.01
CA GLN A 89 -2.93 -9.33 -11.73
C GLN A 89 -3.47 -9.80 -10.36
N LEU A 90 -4.07 -8.89 -9.58
CA LEU A 90 -4.63 -9.17 -8.26
C LEU A 90 -6.16 -9.33 -8.35
N ASP A 91 -6.71 -10.15 -7.47
CA ASP A 91 -8.16 -10.44 -7.47
C ASP A 91 -9.00 -9.21 -7.10
N TYR A 92 -8.48 -8.34 -6.24
CA TYR A 92 -9.19 -7.15 -5.76
C TYR A 92 -8.21 -6.02 -5.43
N ASN A 93 -8.64 -4.78 -5.65
CA ASN A 93 -7.78 -3.62 -5.37
C ASN A 93 -8.59 -2.49 -4.74
N VAL A 94 -7.98 -1.79 -3.78
CA VAL A 94 -8.60 -0.66 -3.08
C VAL A 94 -7.68 0.56 -3.05
N ILE A 95 -8.28 1.73 -3.10
CA ILE A 95 -7.58 3.01 -3.02
C ILE A 95 -8.29 3.92 -2.01
N PRO A 96 -7.80 4.04 -0.77
CA PRO A 96 -8.27 5.07 0.15
C PRO A 96 -8.11 6.47 -0.44
N TYR A 97 -9.22 7.21 -0.49
CA TYR A 97 -9.26 8.52 -1.09
C TYR A 97 -10.04 9.49 -0.21
N GLU A 98 -9.47 10.66 0.08
CA GLU A 98 -9.99 11.61 1.06
C GLU A 98 -11.35 12.24 0.68
N LEU A 99 -11.64 12.32 -0.63
CA LEU A 99 -12.93 12.82 -1.12
C LEU A 99 -14.02 11.74 -1.16
N GLN A 100 -13.68 10.49 -0.89
CA GLN A 100 -14.67 9.41 -0.84
C GLN A 100 -15.40 9.42 0.51
N THR A 101 -16.70 9.25 0.47
CA THR A 101 -17.59 9.22 1.64
C THR A 101 -18.37 7.90 1.69
N GLY A 102 -19.02 7.63 2.83
CA GLY A 102 -19.83 6.42 2.97
C GLY A 102 -19.09 5.29 3.67
N MET A 103 -19.12 5.30 5.02
CA MET A 103 -18.51 4.24 5.85
C MET A 103 -19.16 2.88 5.65
N GLU A 104 -20.45 2.84 5.31
CA GLU A 104 -21.14 1.57 5.04
C GLU A 104 -20.58 0.91 3.76
N GLU A 105 -20.37 1.70 2.71
CA GLU A 105 -19.76 1.19 1.48
C GLU A 105 -18.32 0.77 1.71
N ALA A 106 -17.55 1.53 2.48
CA ALA A 106 -16.19 1.14 2.86
C ALA A 106 -16.13 -0.20 3.60
N ARG A 107 -17.10 -0.49 4.48
CA ARG A 107 -17.23 -1.80 5.16
C ARG A 107 -17.49 -2.92 4.15
N LYS A 108 -18.41 -2.71 3.19
CA LYS A 108 -18.69 -3.71 2.14
C LYS A 108 -17.46 -4.00 1.29
N ILE A 109 -16.68 -2.96 0.96
CA ILE A 109 -15.41 -3.10 0.22
C ILE A 109 -14.42 -3.95 1.02
N VAL A 110 -14.27 -3.69 2.32
CA VAL A 110 -13.42 -4.49 3.21
C VAL A 110 -13.91 -5.95 3.28
N ASP A 111 -15.21 -6.16 3.45
CA ASP A 111 -15.83 -7.50 3.49
C ASP A 111 -15.60 -8.27 2.18
N GLN A 112 -15.66 -7.60 1.04
CA GLN A 112 -15.34 -8.23 -0.25
C GLN A 112 -13.86 -8.51 -0.40
N ALA A 113 -13.00 -7.58 0.01
CA ALA A 113 -11.55 -7.76 -0.02
C ALA A 113 -11.12 -8.98 0.80
N CYS A 114 -11.68 -9.19 1.98
CA CYS A 114 -11.36 -10.32 2.86
C CYS A 114 -11.72 -11.69 2.28
N LYS A 115 -12.57 -11.76 1.25
CA LYS A 115 -12.97 -13.00 0.57
C LYS A 115 -12.03 -13.37 -0.58
N GLN A 116 -11.09 -12.50 -0.94
CA GLN A 116 -10.19 -12.70 -2.08
C GLN A 116 -8.90 -13.41 -1.68
N ARG A 117 -8.20 -13.97 -2.67
CA ARG A 117 -6.89 -14.60 -2.46
C ARG A 117 -5.74 -13.60 -2.52
N SER A 118 -5.91 -12.53 -3.31
CA SER A 118 -4.93 -11.46 -3.46
C SER A 118 -5.59 -10.08 -3.44
N LEU A 119 -4.92 -9.12 -2.79
CA LEU A 119 -5.41 -7.76 -2.58
C LEU A 119 -4.31 -6.74 -2.81
N GLY A 120 -4.58 -5.73 -3.65
CA GLY A 120 -3.77 -4.52 -3.78
C GLY A 120 -4.34 -3.37 -2.95
N ILE A 121 -3.48 -2.67 -2.23
CA ILE A 121 -3.83 -1.48 -1.45
C ILE A 121 -2.98 -0.31 -1.95
N PHE A 122 -3.62 0.73 -2.47
CA PHE A 122 -2.96 1.94 -2.95
C PHE A 122 -3.02 3.04 -1.90
N ILE A 123 -1.88 3.48 -1.40
CA ILE A 123 -1.77 4.59 -0.45
C ILE A 123 -0.99 5.73 -1.10
N GLY A 124 -1.55 6.93 -1.11
CA GLY A 124 -0.90 8.11 -1.67
C GLY A 124 0.29 8.61 -0.84
N PRO A 125 1.17 9.43 -1.42
CA PRO A 125 2.18 10.18 -0.66
C PRO A 125 1.52 11.23 0.23
N GLU A 126 2.30 12.11 0.89
CA GLU A 126 1.77 13.14 1.78
C GLU A 126 0.77 14.11 1.10
N GLY A 127 0.91 14.31 -0.19
CA GLY A 127 -0.03 15.11 -0.99
C GLY A 127 -1.27 14.37 -1.48
N GLY A 128 -1.39 13.07 -1.17
CA GLY A 128 -2.46 12.20 -1.69
C GLY A 128 -2.31 11.91 -3.20
N PHE A 129 -3.37 11.40 -3.78
CA PHE A 129 -3.48 11.19 -5.23
C PHE A 129 -4.13 12.40 -5.90
N GLU A 130 -3.76 12.69 -7.14
CA GLU A 130 -4.52 13.60 -8.00
C GLU A 130 -5.87 12.95 -8.38
N PRO A 131 -6.94 13.74 -8.57
CA PRO A 131 -8.24 13.21 -9.00
C PRO A 131 -8.14 12.32 -10.24
N GLU A 132 -7.34 12.73 -11.23
CA GLU A 132 -7.10 11.97 -12.46
C GLU A 132 -6.41 10.61 -12.22
N GLU A 133 -5.56 10.51 -11.19
CA GLU A 133 -4.94 9.24 -10.79
C GLU A 133 -5.99 8.29 -10.21
N VAL A 134 -6.92 8.82 -9.39
CA VAL A 134 -8.02 8.02 -8.84
C VAL A 134 -9.00 7.59 -9.91
N GLU A 135 -9.40 8.49 -10.82
CA GLU A 135 -10.26 8.16 -11.96
C GLU A 135 -9.64 7.04 -12.81
N ARG A 136 -8.34 7.14 -13.08
CA ARG A 136 -7.60 6.11 -13.82
C ARG A 136 -7.56 4.77 -13.07
N ALA A 137 -7.37 4.78 -11.75
CA ALA A 137 -7.46 3.59 -10.93
C ALA A 137 -8.86 2.94 -11.04
N MET A 138 -9.93 3.74 -10.99
CA MET A 138 -11.29 3.24 -11.12
C MET A 138 -11.54 2.55 -12.47
N THR A 139 -10.95 3.03 -13.56
CA THR A 139 -11.05 2.35 -14.87
C THR A 139 -10.36 0.98 -14.90
N ARG A 140 -9.49 0.71 -13.92
CA ARG A 140 -8.78 -0.56 -13.71
C ARG A 140 -9.37 -1.41 -12.59
N ASN A 141 -10.65 -1.20 -12.26
CA ASN A 141 -11.35 -1.94 -11.21
C ASN A 141 -10.68 -1.83 -9.82
N ILE A 142 -10.09 -0.68 -9.51
CA ILE A 142 -9.57 -0.35 -8.19
C ILE A 142 -10.64 0.46 -7.47
N HIS A 143 -11.09 -0.04 -6.33
CA HIS A 143 -12.27 0.49 -5.62
C HIS A 143 -11.85 1.66 -4.69
N PRO A 144 -12.36 2.90 -4.93
CA PRO A 144 -12.13 3.99 -4.01
C PRO A 144 -12.93 3.80 -2.73
N MET A 145 -12.30 4.08 -1.59
CA MET A 145 -12.94 3.94 -0.28
C MET A 145 -12.52 5.03 0.69
N THR A 146 -13.37 5.31 1.68
CA THR A 146 -13.00 6.18 2.79
C THR A 146 -12.42 5.40 3.97
N LEU A 147 -11.50 6.02 4.70
CA LEU A 147 -11.01 5.54 6.01
C LEU A 147 -11.63 6.33 7.19
N GLY A 148 -12.73 7.06 6.93
CA GLY A 148 -13.45 7.85 7.92
C GLY A 148 -13.26 9.36 7.73
N LYS A 149 -13.81 10.13 8.67
CA LYS A 149 -13.88 11.61 8.57
C LYS A 149 -12.54 12.33 8.74
N ARG A 150 -11.53 11.66 9.28
CA ARG A 150 -10.22 12.27 9.54
C ARG A 150 -9.26 11.98 8.40
N ILE A 151 -8.54 13.01 7.96
CA ILE A 151 -7.44 12.85 7.01
C ILE A 151 -6.28 12.17 7.76
N LEU A 152 -5.90 11.00 7.32
CA LEU A 152 -4.79 10.25 7.87
C LEU A 152 -3.50 10.59 7.13
N ARG A 153 -2.38 10.60 7.83
CA ARG A 153 -1.06 10.70 7.20
C ARG A 153 -0.78 9.44 6.37
N THR A 154 0.07 9.56 5.35
CA THR A 154 0.40 8.46 4.45
C THR A 154 0.83 7.19 5.19
N GLU A 155 1.69 7.32 6.21
CA GLU A 155 2.10 6.21 7.06
C GLU A 155 0.93 5.61 7.86
N THR A 156 0.03 6.44 8.35
CA THR A 156 -1.12 6.01 9.18
C THR A 156 -2.20 5.33 8.33
N ALA A 157 -2.48 5.83 7.13
CA ALA A 157 -3.54 5.30 6.27
C ALA A 157 -3.32 3.81 5.92
N GLY A 158 -2.08 3.47 5.53
CA GLY A 158 -1.71 2.08 5.25
C GLY A 158 -1.83 1.18 6.47
N MET A 159 -1.31 1.64 7.62
CA MET A 159 -1.41 0.89 8.89
C MET A 159 -2.86 0.66 9.33
N ALA A 160 -3.71 1.69 9.24
CA ALA A 160 -5.10 1.61 9.63
C ALA A 160 -5.86 0.56 8.80
N LEU A 161 -5.73 0.59 7.47
CA LEU A 161 -6.39 -0.36 6.60
C LEU A 161 -5.87 -1.78 6.78
N LEU A 162 -4.55 -1.96 6.84
CA LEU A 162 -3.93 -3.26 7.09
C LEU A 162 -4.37 -3.86 8.43
N SER A 163 -4.49 -3.04 9.49
CA SER A 163 -4.97 -3.49 10.80
C SER A 163 -6.42 -3.97 10.75
N VAL A 164 -7.30 -3.26 10.04
CA VAL A 164 -8.70 -3.66 9.86
C VAL A 164 -8.79 -4.99 9.11
N LEU A 165 -8.04 -5.13 8.01
CA LEU A 165 -8.02 -6.37 7.22
C LEU A 165 -7.46 -7.55 8.05
N MET A 166 -6.34 -7.33 8.74
CA MET A 166 -5.73 -8.35 9.61
C MET A 166 -6.72 -8.84 10.67
N PHE A 167 -7.37 -7.90 11.36
CA PHE A 167 -8.35 -8.25 12.39
C PHE A 167 -9.55 -9.03 11.83
N GLN A 168 -10.05 -8.64 10.66
CA GLN A 168 -11.22 -9.27 10.04
C GLN A 168 -10.90 -10.64 9.43
N MET A 169 -9.65 -10.87 9.02
CA MET A 169 -9.20 -12.16 8.46
C MET A 169 -8.81 -13.19 9.53
N GLN A 170 -8.50 -12.78 10.74
CA GLN A 170 -8.24 -13.67 11.86
C GLN A 170 -9.59 -14.22 12.37
N GLY A 171 -10.23 -15.06 11.55
CA GLY A 171 -11.30 -15.92 12.04
C GLY A 171 -10.72 -17.00 12.95
N GLU A 172 -11.52 -17.42 13.92
CA GLU A 172 -11.23 -18.52 14.86
C GLU A 172 -10.86 -19.82 14.14
#